data_f325659e2203db67673d6478fd3b9cde
#
_entry.id   f325659e2203db67673d6478fd3b9cde
#
_cell.length_a   1.000
_cell.length_b   1.000
_cell.length_c   1.000
_cell.angle_alpha   90.00
_cell.angle_beta   90.00
_cell.angle_gamma   90.00
#
_symmetry.space_group_name_H-M   'P 1'
#
loop_
_entity.id
_entity.type
_entity.pdbx_description
1 polymer ?
#
loop_
_entity_poly.entity_id
_entity_poly.type
_entity_poly.pdbx_seq_one_letter_code
_entity_poly.pdbx_strand_id
1 'polypeptide(L)'
;YNNKNEFKLGSSFKLKDGKDCMIISHGPLFLSIAHDIATKIEDEEGVSCGVINIPWLNYIDYTQLIKDIGLAKKVLVIDNHYSDSGLGMRVKSTLCNCEIKVSIHGIKEIPKSGTNQEILDYHGYNYENLKKILT
;
A
#
# COMPACT_ATOMS: atom_id res chain seq x y z
N TYR A 1 0.94 12.85 9.66
CA TYR A 1 1.58 14.07 9.13
C TYR A 1 1.77 15.11 10.23
N ASN A 2 2.84 15.87 10.13
CA ASN A 2 3.09 17.05 10.96
C ASN A 2 3.20 18.29 10.05
N ASN A 3 3.14 19.49 10.63
CA ASN A 3 3.18 20.76 9.89
C ASN A 3 4.53 21.03 9.15
N LYS A 4 5.50 20.13 9.25
CA LYS A 4 6.82 20.22 8.58
C LYS A 4 6.89 19.40 7.30
N ASN A 5 5.86 18.61 6.98
CA ASN A 5 5.85 17.83 5.75
C ASN A 5 5.65 18.76 4.54
N GLU A 6 6.65 18.82 3.67
CA GLU A 6 6.53 19.47 2.38
C GLU A 6 5.96 18.51 1.35
N PHE A 7 4.84 18.89 0.75
CA PHE A 7 4.20 18.14 -0.34
C PHE A 7 4.79 18.56 -1.68
N LYS A 8 5.85 17.87 -2.11
CA LYS A 8 6.41 18.03 -3.45
C LYS A 8 5.71 17.09 -4.43
N LEU A 9 5.57 17.53 -5.68
CA LEU A 9 4.96 16.73 -6.73
C LEU A 9 5.66 15.35 -6.83
N GLY A 10 4.88 14.29 -6.74
CA GLY A 10 5.35 12.91 -6.84
C GLY A 10 5.91 12.30 -5.55
N SER A 11 6.07 13.10 -4.48
CA SER A 11 6.62 12.59 -3.22
C SER A 11 5.74 11.51 -2.61
N SER A 12 6.37 10.41 -2.19
CA SER A 12 5.80 9.46 -1.24
C SER A 12 6.10 9.90 0.20
N PHE A 13 5.33 9.36 1.14
CA PHE A 13 5.52 9.63 2.57
C PHE A 13 5.49 8.32 3.34
N LYS A 14 6.60 7.98 3.96
CA LYS A 14 6.66 6.83 4.86
C LYS A 14 5.99 7.19 6.19
N LEU A 15 4.90 6.50 6.50
CA LEU A 15 4.09 6.71 7.71
C LEU A 15 4.48 5.75 8.84
N LYS A 16 4.97 4.55 8.49
CA LYS A 16 5.46 3.54 9.41
C LYS A 16 6.68 2.89 8.79
N ASP A 17 7.73 2.68 9.59
CA ASP A 17 8.91 1.93 9.17
C ASP A 17 8.62 0.44 9.06
N GLY A 18 9.30 -0.23 8.12
CA GLY A 18 9.27 -1.68 7.92
C GLY A 18 10.52 -2.14 7.20
N LYS A 19 10.97 -3.36 7.51
CA LYS A 19 12.20 -3.94 6.94
C LYS A 19 11.92 -5.12 6.02
N ASP A 20 10.88 -5.89 6.31
CA ASP A 20 10.57 -7.13 5.57
C ASP A 20 9.60 -6.85 4.42
N CYS A 21 8.60 -6.03 4.66
CA CYS A 21 7.62 -5.64 3.65
C CYS A 21 7.09 -4.21 3.85
N MET A 22 6.52 -3.65 2.79
CA MET A 22 5.86 -2.35 2.80
C MET A 22 4.46 -2.46 2.23
N ILE A 23 3.50 -1.79 2.86
CA ILE A 23 2.16 -1.56 2.29
C ILE A 23 2.13 -0.14 1.73
N ILE A 24 1.77 -0.02 0.47
CA ILE A 24 1.59 1.27 -0.21
C ILE A 24 0.10 1.50 -0.43
N SER A 25 -0.39 2.67 -0.08
CA SER A 25 -1.78 3.04 -0.33
C SER A 25 -1.95 4.56 -0.40
N HIS A 26 -3.19 5.01 -0.54
CA HIS A 26 -3.57 6.42 -0.53
C HIS A 26 -4.97 6.61 0.07
N GLY A 27 -5.26 7.86 0.45
CA GLY A 27 -6.54 8.23 1.03
C GLY A 27 -6.74 7.74 2.47
N PRO A 28 -7.60 8.40 3.25
CA PRO A 28 -7.67 8.17 4.70
C PRO A 28 -8.12 6.76 5.07
N LEU A 29 -9.15 6.22 4.39
CA LEU A 29 -9.69 4.90 4.69
C LEU A 29 -8.66 3.79 4.43
N PHE A 30 -8.06 3.77 3.24
CA PHE A 30 -7.13 2.69 2.87
C PHE A 30 -5.78 2.82 3.57
N LEU A 31 -5.35 4.02 3.94
CA LEU A 31 -4.17 4.19 4.80
C LEU A 31 -4.42 3.71 6.22
N SER A 32 -5.62 3.89 6.77
CA SER A 32 -5.99 3.31 8.06
C SER A 32 -5.92 1.78 8.02
N ILE A 33 -6.54 1.16 7.00
CA ILE A 33 -6.49 -0.28 6.80
C ILE A 33 -5.03 -0.78 6.66
N ALA A 34 -4.22 -0.09 5.88
CA ALA A 34 -2.81 -0.43 5.70
C ALA A 34 -2.03 -0.39 7.02
N HIS A 35 -2.26 0.63 7.83
CA HIS A 35 -1.62 0.79 9.14
C HIS A 35 -2.04 -0.30 10.13
N ASP A 36 -3.34 -0.60 10.21
CA ASP A 36 -3.88 -1.62 11.10
C ASP A 36 -3.34 -3.00 10.73
N ILE A 37 -3.28 -3.33 9.42
CA ILE A 37 -2.71 -4.58 8.93
C ILE A 37 -1.22 -4.67 9.22
N ALA A 38 -0.45 -3.60 8.96
CA ALA A 38 0.98 -3.58 9.21
C ALA A 38 1.29 -3.77 10.69
N THR A 39 0.52 -3.16 11.58
CA THR A 39 0.67 -3.32 13.03
C THR A 39 0.34 -4.74 13.47
N LYS A 40 -0.81 -5.26 13.01
CA LYS A 40 -1.26 -6.60 13.40
C LYS A 40 -0.34 -7.72 12.89
N ILE A 41 0.21 -7.59 11.68
CA ILE A 41 1.20 -8.53 11.14
C ILE A 41 2.48 -8.53 11.98
N GLU A 42 2.93 -7.36 12.42
CA GLU A 42 4.12 -7.24 13.26
C GLU A 42 3.91 -7.90 14.62
N ASP A 43 2.73 -7.66 15.22
CA ASP A 43 2.37 -8.22 16.54
C ASP A 43 2.16 -9.75 16.51
N GLU A 44 1.51 -10.28 15.47
CA GLU A 44 1.13 -11.70 15.39
C GLU A 44 2.17 -12.58 14.72
N GLU A 45 2.87 -12.08 13.69
CA GLU A 45 3.79 -12.87 12.87
C GLU A 45 5.27 -12.47 13.04
N GLY A 46 5.54 -11.36 13.74
CA GLY A 46 6.90 -10.84 13.90
C GLY A 46 7.51 -10.27 12.61
N VAL A 47 6.68 -10.01 11.58
CA VAL A 47 7.11 -9.46 10.29
C VAL A 47 7.13 -7.94 10.35
N SER A 48 8.31 -7.35 10.16
CA SER A 48 8.47 -5.88 10.18
C SER A 48 7.84 -5.24 8.93
N CYS A 49 6.62 -4.73 9.09
CA CYS A 49 5.79 -4.19 8.01
C CYS A 49 5.64 -2.68 8.12
N GLY A 50 6.03 -1.96 7.09
CA GLY A 50 5.89 -0.50 7.01
C GLY A 50 4.72 -0.05 6.15
N VAL A 51 4.43 1.26 6.21
CA VAL A 51 3.36 1.89 5.44
C VAL A 51 3.85 3.14 4.73
N ILE A 52 3.55 3.24 3.44
CA ILE A 52 3.86 4.40 2.60
C ILE A 52 2.56 4.96 2.02
N ASN A 53 2.37 6.26 2.14
CA ASN A 53 1.35 7.00 1.42
C ASN A 53 1.90 7.57 0.11
N ILE A 54 1.15 7.37 -1.00
CA ILE A 54 1.41 8.02 -2.29
C ILE A 54 0.21 8.93 -2.62
N PRO A 55 0.28 10.24 -2.32
CA PRO A 55 -0.83 11.15 -2.59
C PRO A 55 -0.94 11.56 -4.07
N TRP A 56 0.09 11.34 -4.88
CA TRP A 56 0.16 11.69 -6.29
C TRP A 56 -0.02 10.46 -7.18
N LEU A 57 -1.25 10.22 -7.66
CA LEU A 57 -1.56 8.99 -8.39
C LEU A 57 -1.07 8.98 -9.84
N ASN A 58 -0.85 10.16 -10.41
CA ASN A 58 -0.43 10.33 -11.80
C ASN A 58 1.09 10.50 -11.99
N TYR A 59 1.82 10.75 -10.91
CA TYR A 59 3.27 10.91 -10.94
C TYR A 59 3.89 10.39 -9.65
N ILE A 60 4.89 9.52 -9.75
CA ILE A 60 5.61 8.94 -8.62
C ILE A 60 7.10 9.25 -8.79
N ASP A 61 7.67 9.92 -7.79
CA ASP A 61 9.13 10.09 -7.71
C ASP A 61 9.79 8.75 -7.36
N TYR A 62 10.44 8.15 -8.37
CA TYR A 62 11.12 6.87 -8.22
C TYR A 62 12.18 6.90 -7.11
N THR A 63 13.02 7.95 -7.08
CA THR A 63 14.13 8.05 -6.13
C THR A 63 13.62 8.12 -4.69
N GLN A 64 12.57 8.92 -4.46
CA GLN A 64 11.96 9.02 -3.15
C GLN A 64 11.27 7.71 -2.75
N LEU A 65 10.54 7.07 -3.67
CA LEU A 65 9.86 5.82 -3.40
C LEU A 65 10.83 4.70 -3.01
N ILE A 66 11.93 4.53 -3.74
CA ILE A 66 12.98 3.55 -3.42
C ILE A 66 13.58 3.82 -2.04
N LYS A 67 13.85 5.07 -1.72
CA LYS A 67 14.35 5.47 -0.40
C LYS A 67 13.35 5.11 0.73
N ASP A 68 12.06 5.34 0.47
CA ASP A 68 11.01 5.04 1.46
C ASP A 68 10.79 3.53 1.63
N ILE A 69 10.89 2.74 0.56
CA ILE A 69 10.84 1.26 0.63
C ILE A 69 12.04 0.70 1.42
N GLY A 70 13.21 1.29 1.24
CA GLY A 70 14.41 0.89 1.97
C GLY A 70 14.85 -0.54 1.64
N LEU A 71 14.98 -1.40 2.64
CA LEU A 71 15.47 -2.78 2.50
C LEU A 71 14.38 -3.79 2.15
N ALA A 72 13.11 -3.42 2.23
CA ALA A 72 12.00 -4.32 1.98
C ALA A 72 12.01 -4.89 0.55
N LYS A 73 11.79 -6.19 0.44
CA LYS A 73 11.77 -6.92 -0.85
C LYS A 73 10.35 -7.27 -1.31
N LYS A 74 9.37 -7.05 -0.44
CA LYS A 74 7.95 -7.26 -0.74
C LYS A 74 7.19 -5.95 -0.58
N VAL A 75 6.38 -5.61 -1.56
CA VAL A 75 5.48 -4.46 -1.54
C VAL A 75 4.07 -4.95 -1.86
N LEU A 76 3.11 -4.62 -1.00
CA LEU A 76 1.69 -4.77 -1.27
C LEU A 76 1.11 -3.38 -1.55
N VAL A 77 0.49 -3.19 -2.69
CA VAL A 77 -0.31 -1.99 -2.94
C VAL A 77 -1.77 -2.31 -2.65
N ILE A 78 -2.37 -1.57 -1.71
CA ILE A 78 -3.80 -1.60 -1.43
C ILE A 78 -4.44 -0.43 -2.18
N ASP A 79 -5.25 -0.75 -3.18
CA ASP A 79 -5.81 0.22 -4.11
C ASP A 79 -7.34 0.23 -4.02
N ASN A 80 -7.96 1.40 -4.02
CA ASN A 80 -9.41 1.56 -4.11
C ASN A 80 -9.92 1.59 -5.56
N HIS A 81 -9.13 1.11 -6.49
CA HIS A 81 -9.38 1.07 -7.91
C HIS A 81 -9.25 -0.36 -8.44
N TYR A 82 -9.54 -0.57 -9.72
CA TYR A 82 -9.29 -1.84 -10.38
C TYR A 82 -7.81 -2.22 -10.32
N SER A 83 -7.54 -3.48 -9.96
CA SER A 83 -6.17 -3.98 -9.74
C SER A 83 -5.26 -3.95 -10.97
N ASP A 84 -5.84 -3.78 -12.16
CA ASP A 84 -5.14 -3.74 -13.45
C ASP A 84 -4.91 -2.33 -14.00
N SER A 85 -5.31 -1.28 -13.31
CA SER A 85 -5.23 0.11 -13.82
C SER A 85 -4.86 1.19 -12.80
N GLY A 86 -5.09 1.02 -11.51
CA GLY A 86 -4.92 2.05 -10.48
C GLY A 86 -3.47 2.33 -10.03
N LEU A 87 -3.34 2.76 -8.78
CA LEU A 87 -2.06 3.03 -8.12
C LEU A 87 -1.13 1.81 -8.16
N GLY A 88 -1.70 0.61 -7.99
CA GLY A 88 -0.93 -0.62 -7.99
C GLY A 88 -0.12 -0.82 -9.26
N MET A 89 -0.72 -0.60 -10.43
CA MET A 89 -0.03 -0.71 -11.72
C MET A 89 1.01 0.40 -11.90
N ARG A 90 0.76 1.60 -11.42
CA ARG A 90 1.76 2.68 -11.40
C ARG A 90 2.98 2.32 -10.58
N VAL A 91 2.79 1.85 -9.35
CA VAL A 91 3.88 1.39 -8.48
C VAL A 91 4.66 0.24 -9.12
N LYS A 92 3.95 -0.77 -9.64
CA LYS A 92 4.57 -1.92 -10.31
C LYS A 92 5.40 -1.50 -11.51
N SER A 93 4.90 -0.59 -12.34
CA SER A 93 5.65 -0.03 -13.48
C SER A 93 6.87 0.78 -13.02
N THR A 94 6.71 1.59 -11.98
CA THR A 94 7.81 2.40 -11.42
C THR A 94 8.94 1.52 -10.87
N LEU A 95 8.62 0.36 -10.30
CA LEU A 95 9.56 -0.57 -9.68
C LEU A 95 9.97 -1.76 -10.58
N CYS A 96 9.61 -1.75 -11.86
CA CYS A 96 9.79 -2.90 -12.76
C CYS A 96 11.25 -3.37 -12.93
N ASN A 97 12.21 -2.47 -12.74
CA ASN A 97 13.65 -2.78 -12.82
C ASN A 97 14.30 -3.06 -11.45
N CYS A 98 13.50 -3.16 -10.40
CA CYS A 98 13.98 -3.44 -9.05
C CYS A 98 13.74 -4.90 -8.67
N GLU A 99 14.61 -5.45 -7.81
CA GLU A 99 14.41 -6.76 -7.19
C GLU A 99 13.40 -6.68 -6.03
N ILE A 100 12.21 -6.11 -6.30
CA ILE A 100 11.12 -5.94 -5.35
C ILE A 100 9.89 -6.64 -5.91
N LYS A 101 9.34 -7.59 -5.14
CA LYS A 101 8.09 -8.25 -5.50
C LYS A 101 6.91 -7.33 -5.19
N VAL A 102 6.26 -6.82 -6.22
CA VAL A 102 5.06 -5.98 -6.08
C VAL A 102 3.81 -6.81 -6.28
N SER A 103 2.97 -6.88 -5.26
CA SER A 103 1.63 -7.46 -5.28
C SER A 103 0.58 -6.34 -5.21
N ILE A 104 -0.55 -6.53 -5.86
CA ILE A 104 -1.63 -5.54 -5.91
C ILE A 104 -2.90 -6.18 -5.38
N HIS A 105 -3.54 -5.54 -4.42
CA HIS A 105 -4.90 -5.84 -4.00
C HIS A 105 -5.79 -4.64 -4.34
N GLY A 106 -6.73 -4.87 -5.23
CA GLY A 106 -7.68 -3.89 -5.74
C GLY A 106 -8.96 -4.58 -6.17
N ILE A 107 -9.88 -3.82 -6.74
CA ILE A 107 -11.17 -4.31 -7.24
C ILE A 107 -10.92 -5.18 -8.48
N LYS A 108 -11.56 -6.35 -8.54
CA LYS A 108 -11.43 -7.32 -9.64
C LYS A 108 -12.71 -7.52 -10.44
N GLU A 109 -13.83 -7.06 -9.92
CA GLU A 109 -15.16 -7.23 -10.48
C GLU A 109 -15.98 -5.95 -10.30
N ILE A 110 -17.21 -5.92 -10.81
CA ILE A 110 -18.09 -4.75 -10.69
C ILE A 110 -18.31 -4.44 -9.20
N PRO A 111 -18.01 -3.21 -8.75
CA PRO A 111 -18.19 -2.81 -7.38
C PRO A 111 -19.63 -2.98 -6.91
N LYS A 112 -19.80 -3.46 -5.69
CA LYS A 112 -21.12 -3.56 -5.03
C LYS A 112 -21.45 -2.29 -4.27
N SER A 113 -22.74 -2.06 -4.06
CA SER A 113 -23.23 -1.01 -3.17
C SER A 113 -23.49 -1.58 -1.78
N GLY A 114 -23.21 -0.81 -0.76
CA GLY A 114 -23.36 -1.21 0.64
C GLY A 114 -22.70 -0.20 1.59
N THR A 115 -22.64 -0.54 2.85
CA THR A 115 -21.82 0.19 3.83
C THR A 115 -20.34 -0.01 3.52
N ASN A 116 -19.48 0.87 4.01
CA ASN A 116 -18.03 0.73 3.83
C ASN A 116 -17.52 -0.65 4.27
N GLN A 117 -17.98 -1.16 5.41
CA GLN A 117 -17.54 -2.45 5.92
C GLN A 117 -17.96 -3.60 5.01
N GLU A 118 -19.20 -3.63 4.55
CA GLU A 118 -19.69 -4.67 3.63
C GLU A 118 -18.93 -4.66 2.30
N ILE A 119 -18.61 -3.48 1.77
CA ILE A 119 -17.85 -3.34 0.53
C ILE A 119 -16.40 -3.81 0.73
N LEU A 120 -15.76 -3.43 1.83
CA LEU A 120 -14.39 -3.85 2.14
C LEU A 120 -14.30 -5.37 2.31
N ASP A 121 -15.24 -5.97 3.04
CA ASP A 121 -15.26 -7.42 3.25
C ASP A 121 -15.54 -8.17 1.93
N TYR A 122 -16.49 -7.69 1.12
CA TYR A 122 -16.82 -8.27 -0.17
C TYR A 122 -15.61 -8.30 -1.12
N HIS A 123 -14.86 -7.20 -1.19
CA HIS A 123 -13.68 -7.09 -2.04
C HIS A 123 -12.39 -7.60 -1.38
N GLY A 124 -12.49 -8.19 -0.19
CA GLY A 124 -11.38 -8.84 0.50
C GLY A 124 -10.34 -7.92 1.12
N TYR A 125 -10.69 -6.67 1.42
CA TYR A 125 -9.84 -5.73 2.15
C TYR A 125 -9.83 -6.03 3.65
N ASN A 126 -9.57 -7.27 4.00
CA ASN A 126 -9.47 -7.73 5.39
C ASN A 126 -8.10 -8.34 5.70
N TYR A 127 -7.81 -8.44 6.98
CA TYR A 127 -6.52 -8.91 7.47
C TYR A 127 -6.13 -10.29 6.93
N GLU A 128 -7.04 -11.26 6.98
CA GLU A 128 -6.75 -12.64 6.59
C GLU A 128 -6.35 -12.80 5.12
N ASN A 129 -6.95 -12.00 4.24
CA ASN A 129 -6.61 -12.01 2.82
C ASN A 129 -5.31 -11.27 2.53
N LEU A 130 -5.11 -10.11 3.15
CA LEU A 130 -3.95 -9.27 2.88
C LEU A 130 -2.68 -9.81 3.55
N LYS A 131 -2.80 -10.44 4.71
CA LYS A 131 -1.73 -11.17 5.38
C LYS A 131 -1.09 -12.22 4.46
N LYS A 132 -1.91 -13.07 3.81
CA LYS A 132 -1.43 -14.13 2.90
C LYS A 132 -0.57 -13.63 1.73
N ILE A 133 -0.70 -12.34 1.38
CA ILE A 133 0.09 -11.73 0.32
C ILE A 133 1.44 -11.25 0.85
N LEU A 134 1.50 -10.88 2.12
CA LEU A 134 2.68 -10.30 2.78
C LEU A 134 3.57 -11.36 3.44
N THR A 135 3.00 -12.40 3.97
CA THR A 135 3.72 -13.55 4.57
C THR A 135 3.93 -14.65 3.53
#